data_8939c4debf4748829bfb69da738b8659
#
_entry.id   8939c4debf4748829bfb69da738b8659
#
_cell.length_a   1.000
_cell.length_b   1.000
_cell.length_c   1.000
_cell.angle_alpha   90.00
_cell.angle_beta   90.00
_cell.angle_gamma   90.00
#
_symmetry.space_group_name_H-M   'P 1'
#
loop_
_entity.id
_entity.type
_entity.pdbx_description
1 polymer ?
#
loop_
_entity_poly.entity_id
_entity_poly.type
_entity_poly.pdbx_seq_one_letter_code
_entity_poly.pdbx_strand_id
1 'polypeptide(L)'
;MAKLERYRDWLLTEAVKAGGLGPYETERIDNRHIGDSLLFAGGFPVDPGQILDVGSGVGLPGIPLSLVMPATEFFLLDRSGRRVELMKRAAKVLDLENVEVVHGDISDWHTPVDGIVSRASLSPDQAVTSFSRILGPGGRAVVGGSWAAPPVVVGFDLMEVPGAVLDQKVWLLIMQPQ
;
A
#
# COMPACT_ATOMS: atom_id res chain seq x y z
N MET A 1 -10.76 0.79 14.74
CA MET A 1 -11.76 -0.22 14.33
C MET A 1 -12.87 0.41 13.49
N ALA A 2 -13.67 1.34 13.99
CA ALA A 2 -14.80 1.92 13.22
C ALA A 2 -14.44 2.52 11.84
N LYS A 3 -13.31 3.20 11.68
CA LYS A 3 -12.89 3.73 10.37
C LYS A 3 -12.50 2.60 9.39
N LEU A 4 -11.92 1.50 9.87
CA LEU A 4 -11.57 0.35 9.03
C LEU A 4 -12.82 -0.39 8.53
N GLU A 5 -13.83 -0.56 9.38
CA GLU A 5 -15.14 -1.10 9.00
C GLU A 5 -15.85 -0.19 7.98
N ARG A 6 -15.83 1.13 8.17
CA ARG A 6 -16.35 2.10 7.20
C ARG A 6 -15.62 2.02 5.86
N TYR A 7 -14.29 1.81 5.86
CA TYR A 7 -13.53 1.62 4.63
C TYR A 7 -13.91 0.32 3.92
N ARG A 8 -14.07 -0.77 4.68
CA ARG A 8 -14.58 -2.04 4.17
C ARG A 8 -15.92 -1.86 3.45
N ASP A 9 -16.88 -1.20 4.09
CA ASP A 9 -18.20 -0.95 3.53
C ASP A 9 -18.12 -0.06 2.28
N TRP A 10 -17.24 0.93 2.29
CA TRP A 10 -16.97 1.78 1.14
C TRP A 10 -16.37 0.98 -0.04
N LEU A 11 -15.46 0.05 0.21
CA LEU A 11 -14.92 -0.85 -0.82
C LEU A 11 -16.02 -1.70 -1.45
N LEU A 12 -16.90 -2.28 -0.62
CA LEU A 12 -18.01 -3.13 -1.06
C LEU A 12 -19.07 -2.37 -1.88
N THR A 13 -19.33 -1.13 -1.53
CA THR A 13 -20.42 -0.35 -2.13
C THR A 13 -19.94 0.56 -3.24
N GLU A 14 -18.95 1.41 -2.99
CA GLU A 14 -18.54 2.46 -3.92
C GLU A 14 -17.42 2.00 -4.85
N ALA A 15 -16.35 1.36 -4.33
CA ALA A 15 -15.21 0.97 -5.14
C ALA A 15 -15.57 -0.11 -6.17
N VAL A 16 -16.37 -1.10 -5.78
CA VAL A 16 -16.86 -2.17 -6.69
C VAL A 16 -17.76 -1.57 -7.76
N LYS A 17 -18.76 -0.76 -7.40
CA LYS A 17 -19.66 -0.10 -8.37
C LYS A 17 -18.91 0.78 -9.37
N ALA A 18 -17.87 1.45 -8.90
CA ALA A 18 -17.02 2.28 -9.75
C ALA A 18 -16.00 1.47 -10.56
N GLY A 19 -15.97 0.13 -10.43
CA GLY A 19 -14.99 -0.73 -11.11
C GLY A 19 -13.55 -0.53 -10.63
N GLY A 20 -13.37 -0.05 -9.40
CA GLY A 20 -12.08 0.05 -8.74
C GLY A 20 -11.58 -1.29 -8.21
N LEU A 21 -12.53 -2.18 -7.90
CA LEU A 21 -12.31 -3.59 -7.58
C LEU A 21 -13.18 -4.47 -8.48
N GLY A 22 -12.70 -5.68 -8.78
CA GLY A 22 -13.47 -6.67 -9.52
C GLY A 22 -14.69 -7.17 -8.70
N PRO A 23 -15.77 -7.60 -9.36
CA PRO A 23 -16.98 -8.07 -8.67
C PRO A 23 -16.73 -9.32 -7.81
N TYR A 24 -15.76 -10.15 -8.18
CA TYR A 24 -15.38 -11.37 -7.44
C TYR A 24 -14.44 -11.12 -6.26
N GLU A 25 -13.98 -9.87 -6.07
CA GLU A 25 -13.11 -9.50 -4.96
C GLU A 25 -13.89 -9.19 -3.67
N THR A 26 -15.21 -9.08 -3.74
CA THR A 26 -16.08 -8.77 -2.58
C THR A 26 -15.95 -9.77 -1.43
N GLU A 27 -15.84 -11.06 -1.74
CA GLU A 27 -15.69 -12.13 -0.74
C GLU A 27 -14.30 -12.13 -0.09
N ARG A 28 -13.34 -11.40 -0.66
CA ARG A 28 -11.93 -11.37 -0.26
C ARG A 28 -11.51 -10.06 0.38
N ILE A 29 -12.43 -9.11 0.55
CA ILE A 29 -12.08 -7.77 1.02
C ILE A 29 -11.42 -7.81 2.40
N ASP A 30 -11.95 -8.60 3.33
CA ASP A 30 -11.44 -8.66 4.69
C ASP A 30 -10.02 -9.26 4.74
N ASN A 31 -9.80 -10.42 4.13
CA ASN A 31 -8.52 -11.12 4.20
C ASN A 31 -7.52 -10.60 3.17
N ARG A 32 -7.92 -10.58 1.87
CA ARG A 32 -6.99 -10.28 0.77
C ARG A 32 -6.72 -8.80 0.58
N HIS A 33 -7.65 -7.92 0.90
CA HIS A 33 -7.44 -6.50 0.68
C HIS A 33 -7.08 -5.77 1.95
N ILE A 34 -7.88 -5.86 2.98
CA ILE A 34 -7.62 -5.16 4.25
C ILE A 34 -6.54 -5.88 5.06
N GLY A 35 -6.71 -7.17 5.30
CA GLY A 35 -5.77 -7.97 6.07
C GLY A 35 -4.36 -7.96 5.47
N ASP A 36 -4.23 -8.32 4.18
CA ASP A 36 -2.94 -8.26 3.47
C ASP A 36 -2.29 -6.86 3.54
N SER A 37 -3.10 -5.78 3.43
CA SER A 37 -2.59 -4.41 3.51
C SER A 37 -1.98 -4.10 4.88
N LEU A 38 -2.60 -4.56 5.96
CA LEU A 38 -2.10 -4.32 7.31
C LEU A 38 -0.77 -5.04 7.59
N LEU A 39 -0.48 -6.14 6.88
CA LEU A 39 0.80 -6.84 7.03
C LEU A 39 2.01 -6.00 6.60
N PHE A 40 1.81 -5.03 5.70
CA PHE A 40 2.89 -4.14 5.27
C PHE A 40 3.47 -3.31 6.42
N ALA A 41 2.69 -3.03 7.47
CA ALA A 41 3.19 -2.35 8.67
C ALA A 41 4.33 -3.10 9.33
N GLY A 42 4.31 -4.45 9.32
CA GLY A 42 5.38 -5.29 9.87
C GLY A 42 6.73 -5.17 9.13
N GLY A 43 6.74 -4.60 7.92
CA GLY A 43 7.97 -4.31 7.18
C GLY A 43 8.72 -3.07 7.68
N PHE A 44 8.11 -2.26 8.55
CA PHE A 44 8.72 -1.07 9.15
C PHE A 44 9.02 -1.33 10.63
N PRO A 45 10.30 -1.35 11.07
CA PRO A 45 10.66 -1.58 12.49
C PRO A 45 10.29 -0.39 13.39
N VAL A 46 10.17 0.79 12.80
CA VAL A 46 9.73 2.05 13.45
C VAL A 46 8.78 2.71 12.46
N ASP A 47 7.73 3.37 12.96
CA ASP A 47 6.82 4.12 12.12
C ASP A 47 7.57 5.23 11.37
N PRO A 48 7.62 5.21 10.03
CA PRO A 48 8.22 6.27 9.24
C PRO A 48 7.39 7.55 9.36
N GLY A 49 8.04 8.71 9.23
CA GLY A 49 7.35 10.00 9.20
C GLY A 49 6.45 10.14 7.98
N GLN A 50 6.95 9.69 6.83
CA GLN A 50 6.24 9.80 5.54
C GLN A 50 6.30 8.50 4.75
N ILE A 51 5.16 8.05 4.23
CA ILE A 51 5.05 6.89 3.34
C ILE A 51 4.41 7.30 2.00
N LEU A 52 5.04 6.86 0.90
CA LEU A 52 4.48 6.92 -0.44
C LEU A 52 3.88 5.55 -0.81
N ASP A 53 2.58 5.49 -1.08
CA ASP A 53 1.90 4.31 -1.62
C ASP A 53 1.85 4.41 -3.15
N VAL A 54 2.66 3.59 -3.82
CA VAL A 54 2.86 3.65 -5.27
C VAL A 54 1.88 2.75 -6.00
N GLY A 55 1.02 3.36 -6.82
CA GLY A 55 -0.04 2.66 -7.52
C GLY A 55 -1.17 2.23 -6.58
N SER A 56 -1.56 3.12 -5.70
CA SER A 56 -2.48 2.90 -4.58
C SER A 56 -3.86 2.37 -4.98
N GLY A 57 -4.30 2.61 -6.22
CA GLY A 57 -5.54 2.07 -6.76
C GLY A 57 -6.79 2.64 -6.10
N VAL A 58 -7.43 1.86 -5.25
CA VAL A 58 -8.55 2.30 -4.42
C VAL A 58 -8.13 2.71 -3.00
N GLY A 59 -6.82 2.82 -2.78
CA GLY A 59 -6.22 3.17 -1.48
C GLY A 59 -5.63 1.96 -0.75
N LEU A 60 -5.18 0.94 -1.46
CA LEU A 60 -4.62 -0.28 -0.90
C LEU A 60 -3.14 -0.48 -1.30
N PRO A 61 -2.21 -0.55 -0.35
CA PRO A 61 -2.42 -0.74 1.10
C PRO A 61 -2.51 0.57 1.92
N GLY A 62 -2.36 1.75 1.34
CA GLY A 62 -2.16 3.01 2.04
C GLY A 62 -3.26 3.42 3.01
N ILE A 63 -4.56 3.30 2.65
CA ILE A 63 -5.66 3.67 3.55
C ILE A 63 -5.71 2.77 4.80
N PRO A 64 -5.69 1.42 4.71
CA PRO A 64 -5.59 0.59 5.90
C PRO A 64 -4.39 0.92 6.80
N LEU A 65 -3.22 1.20 6.20
CA LEU A 65 -2.01 1.56 6.94
C LEU A 65 -2.17 2.91 7.64
N SER A 66 -2.72 3.92 6.98
CA SER A 66 -2.93 5.26 7.58
C SER A 66 -3.82 5.21 8.82
N LEU A 67 -4.72 4.24 8.90
CA LEU A 67 -5.61 4.05 10.04
C LEU A 67 -4.93 3.41 11.26
N VAL A 68 -3.86 2.65 11.06
CA VAL A 68 -3.11 1.99 12.14
C VAL A 68 -1.78 2.68 12.45
N MET A 69 -1.34 3.61 11.61
CA MET A 69 -0.13 4.42 11.75
C MET A 69 -0.51 5.93 11.75
N PRO A 70 -1.24 6.42 12.76
CA PRO A 70 -1.82 7.76 12.72
C PRO A 70 -0.79 8.90 12.81
N ALA A 71 0.44 8.62 13.23
CA ALA A 71 1.55 9.58 13.27
C ALA A 71 2.32 9.67 11.95
N THR A 72 2.05 8.77 10.99
CA THR A 72 2.68 8.73 9.66
C THR A 72 1.82 9.46 8.65
N GLU A 73 2.43 10.32 7.83
CA GLU A 73 1.80 10.97 6.69
C GLU A 73 1.85 10.05 5.47
N PHE A 74 0.73 9.88 4.79
CA PHE A 74 0.61 9.00 3.63
C PHE A 74 0.33 9.79 2.35
N PHE A 75 1.14 9.58 1.32
CA PHE A 75 0.92 10.05 -0.04
C PHE A 75 0.42 8.87 -0.90
N LEU A 76 -0.85 8.92 -1.34
CA LEU A 76 -1.44 7.88 -2.18
C LEU A 76 -1.31 8.27 -3.64
N LEU A 77 -0.33 7.69 -4.34
CA LEU A 77 0.01 8.03 -5.71
C LEU A 77 -0.65 7.04 -6.69
N ASP A 78 -1.40 7.56 -7.66
CA ASP A 78 -1.87 6.77 -8.81
C ASP A 78 -1.92 7.64 -10.08
N ARG A 79 -1.57 7.03 -11.21
CA ARG A 79 -1.61 7.67 -12.53
C ARG A 79 -3.01 7.76 -13.15
N SER A 80 -3.97 7.02 -12.61
CA SER A 80 -5.34 7.02 -13.08
C SER A 80 -6.18 8.07 -12.37
N GLY A 81 -6.57 9.13 -13.06
CA GLY A 81 -7.44 10.18 -12.51
C GLY A 81 -8.74 9.62 -11.92
N ARG A 82 -9.31 8.56 -12.50
CA ARG A 82 -10.49 7.87 -11.95
C ARG A 82 -10.23 7.25 -10.58
N ARG A 83 -9.07 6.60 -10.39
CA ARG A 83 -8.68 6.01 -9.10
C ARG A 83 -8.37 7.08 -8.06
N VAL A 84 -7.72 8.15 -8.48
CA VAL A 84 -7.46 9.33 -7.66
C VAL A 84 -8.77 9.91 -7.11
N GLU A 85 -9.80 10.09 -7.95
CA GLU A 85 -11.10 10.59 -7.50
C GLU A 85 -11.83 9.61 -6.55
N LEU A 86 -11.66 8.30 -6.74
CA LEU A 86 -12.15 7.31 -5.79
C LEU A 86 -11.44 7.43 -4.44
N MET A 87 -10.11 7.49 -4.42
CA MET A 87 -9.33 7.65 -3.19
C MET A 87 -9.68 8.93 -2.43
N LYS A 88 -9.82 10.06 -3.14
CA LYS A 88 -10.26 11.34 -2.52
C LYS A 88 -11.61 11.22 -1.84
N ARG A 89 -12.56 10.51 -2.47
CA ARG A 89 -13.86 10.25 -1.83
C ARG A 89 -13.72 9.36 -0.59
N ALA A 90 -12.90 8.29 -0.67
CA ALA A 90 -12.64 7.44 0.48
C ALA A 90 -12.02 8.23 1.64
N ALA A 91 -10.96 9.00 1.38
CA ALA A 91 -10.29 9.82 2.37
C ALA A 91 -11.25 10.80 3.05
N LYS A 92 -12.12 11.45 2.28
CA LYS A 92 -13.15 12.37 2.79
C LYS A 92 -14.21 11.67 3.66
N VAL A 93 -14.73 10.51 3.19
CA VAL A 93 -15.75 9.74 3.93
C VAL A 93 -15.20 9.21 5.25
N LEU A 94 -13.91 8.85 5.27
CA LEU A 94 -13.22 8.33 6.44
C LEU A 94 -12.64 9.42 7.36
N ASP A 95 -12.67 10.68 6.93
CA ASP A 95 -12.07 11.79 7.64
C ASP A 95 -10.60 11.50 7.99
N LEU A 96 -9.79 11.27 6.94
CA LEU A 96 -8.36 10.98 7.08
C LEU A 96 -7.56 12.27 7.00
N GLU A 97 -6.97 12.67 8.13
CA GLU A 97 -6.17 13.90 8.25
C GLU A 97 -4.70 13.69 7.84
N ASN A 98 -4.23 12.44 7.87
CA ASN A 98 -2.86 12.04 7.56
C ASN A 98 -2.69 11.41 6.16
N VAL A 99 -3.60 11.72 5.23
CA VAL A 99 -3.58 11.17 3.87
C VAL A 99 -3.70 12.28 2.84
N GLU A 100 -2.74 12.34 1.94
CA GLU A 100 -2.79 13.14 0.72
C GLU A 100 -2.91 12.25 -0.51
N VAL A 101 -3.86 12.55 -1.40
CA VAL A 101 -4.06 11.80 -2.65
C VAL A 101 -3.45 12.55 -3.82
N VAL A 102 -2.46 11.94 -4.46
CA VAL A 102 -1.65 12.54 -5.52
C VAL A 102 -1.93 11.88 -6.88
N HIS A 103 -2.23 12.70 -7.88
CA HIS A 103 -2.36 12.25 -9.27
C HIS A 103 -1.02 12.40 -9.97
N GLY A 104 -0.40 11.31 -10.38
CA GLY A 104 0.89 11.35 -11.08
C GLY A 104 1.51 9.97 -11.27
N ASP A 105 2.65 9.96 -11.93
CA ASP A 105 3.50 8.79 -12.09
C ASP A 105 4.68 8.87 -11.11
N ILE A 106 5.20 7.71 -10.69
CA ILE A 106 6.37 7.66 -9.80
C ILE A 106 7.62 8.28 -10.43
N SER A 107 7.71 8.31 -11.76
CA SER A 107 8.81 8.98 -12.48
C SER A 107 8.88 10.48 -12.18
N ASP A 108 7.74 11.09 -11.88
CA ASP A 108 7.60 12.52 -11.60
C ASP A 108 7.74 12.86 -10.11
N TRP A 109 7.81 11.84 -9.26
CA TRP A 109 8.02 12.03 -7.83
C TRP A 109 9.50 12.25 -7.51
N HIS A 110 9.82 13.36 -6.86
CA HIS A 110 11.20 13.75 -6.55
C HIS A 110 11.45 14.03 -5.07
N THR A 111 10.42 14.11 -4.26
CA THR A 111 10.54 14.35 -2.82
C THR A 111 10.99 13.06 -2.11
N PRO A 112 12.07 13.10 -1.33
CA PRO A 112 12.45 11.93 -0.52
C PRO A 112 11.37 11.57 0.49
N VAL A 113 11.19 10.27 0.74
CA VAL A 113 10.26 9.73 1.75
C VAL A 113 10.98 8.69 2.62
N ASP A 114 10.46 8.48 3.84
CA ASP A 114 11.02 7.50 4.78
C ASP A 114 10.57 6.08 4.48
N GLY A 115 9.38 5.95 3.90
CA GLY A 115 8.78 4.67 3.57
C GLY A 115 8.14 4.65 2.18
N ILE A 116 8.18 3.49 1.54
CA ILE A 116 7.40 3.21 0.31
C ILE A 116 6.64 1.92 0.51
N VAL A 117 5.39 1.91 0.10
CA VAL A 117 4.62 0.69 -0.05
C VAL A 117 4.14 0.55 -1.49
N SER A 118 4.09 -0.68 -1.99
CA SER A 118 3.58 -0.93 -3.34
C SER A 118 3.01 -2.35 -3.43
N ARG A 119 1.77 -2.45 -3.89
CA ARG A 119 1.09 -3.72 -4.09
C ARG A 119 0.72 -3.92 -5.56
N ALA A 120 1.44 -4.83 -6.25
CA ALA A 120 1.17 -5.23 -7.63
C ALA A 120 1.13 -4.08 -8.67
N SER A 121 1.87 -2.99 -8.45
CA SER A 121 1.89 -1.83 -9.35
C SER A 121 3.13 -1.76 -10.24
N LEU A 122 4.26 -2.33 -9.80
CA LEU A 122 5.54 -2.35 -10.50
C LEU A 122 6.14 -3.75 -10.49
N SER A 123 6.96 -4.06 -11.52
CA SER A 123 7.85 -5.22 -11.43
C SER A 123 8.95 -4.96 -10.40
N PRO A 124 9.55 -6.00 -9.79
CA PRO A 124 10.63 -5.83 -8.82
C PRO A 124 11.79 -4.97 -9.33
N ASP A 125 12.22 -5.16 -10.57
CA ASP A 125 13.32 -4.38 -11.18
C ASP A 125 12.97 -2.90 -11.33
N GLN A 126 11.72 -2.59 -11.73
CA GLN A 126 11.23 -1.22 -11.80
C GLN A 126 11.14 -0.60 -10.41
N ALA A 127 10.73 -1.39 -9.41
CA ALA A 127 10.66 -0.95 -8.02
C ALA A 127 12.05 -0.58 -7.49
N VAL A 128 13.09 -1.43 -7.69
CA VAL A 128 14.46 -1.12 -7.27
C VAL A 128 14.91 0.21 -7.85
N THR A 129 14.78 0.39 -9.16
CA THR A 129 15.25 1.60 -9.85
C THR A 129 14.52 2.87 -9.35
N SER A 130 13.20 2.79 -9.22
CA SER A 130 12.38 3.95 -8.85
C SER A 130 12.54 4.30 -7.36
N PHE A 131 12.54 3.29 -6.49
CA PHE A 131 12.52 3.49 -5.04
C PHE A 131 13.89 3.93 -4.51
N SER A 132 15.01 3.41 -5.06
CA SER A 132 16.36 3.88 -4.68
C SER A 132 16.56 5.38 -4.88
N ARG A 133 15.84 5.98 -5.81
CA ARG A 133 15.93 7.41 -6.14
C ARG A 133 15.20 8.29 -5.13
N ILE A 134 14.16 7.77 -4.49
CA ILE A 134 13.23 8.55 -3.67
C ILE A 134 13.20 8.14 -2.19
N LEU A 135 13.77 7.00 -1.83
CA LEU A 135 13.96 6.67 -0.42
C LEU A 135 15.03 7.58 0.19
N GLY A 136 14.66 8.22 1.28
CA GLY A 136 15.59 8.97 2.10
C GLY A 136 16.59 8.08 2.84
N PRO A 137 17.62 8.65 3.49
CA PRO A 137 18.59 7.90 4.28
C PRO A 137 17.90 7.06 5.36
N GLY A 138 18.19 5.76 5.39
CA GLY A 138 17.57 4.81 6.32
C GLY A 138 16.12 4.44 5.98
N GLY A 139 15.59 4.95 4.88
CA GLY A 139 14.25 4.66 4.40
C GLY A 139 14.09 3.20 3.97
N ARG A 140 12.84 2.75 3.88
CA ARG A 140 12.52 1.35 3.57
C ARG A 140 11.35 1.25 2.61
N ALA A 141 11.42 0.31 1.64
CA ALA A 141 10.28 -0.04 0.82
C ALA A 141 9.76 -1.45 1.16
N VAL A 142 8.45 -1.60 1.19
CA VAL A 142 7.74 -2.86 1.39
C VAL A 142 6.87 -3.12 0.17
N VAL A 143 7.15 -4.21 -0.53
CA VAL A 143 6.52 -4.54 -1.82
C VAL A 143 5.91 -5.93 -1.77
N GLY A 144 4.80 -6.12 -2.42
CA GLY A 144 4.32 -7.46 -2.71
C GLY A 144 2.94 -7.81 -2.14
N GLY A 145 2.87 -8.83 -1.29
CA GLY A 145 1.63 -9.52 -0.92
C GLY A 145 1.39 -10.76 -1.79
N SER A 146 2.44 -11.55 -2.05
CA SER A 146 2.34 -12.83 -2.75
C SER A 146 2.04 -13.97 -1.76
N TRP A 147 1.21 -14.93 -2.18
CA TRP A 147 0.93 -16.15 -1.42
C TRP A 147 1.93 -17.29 -1.70
N ALA A 148 2.64 -17.20 -2.82
CA ALA A 148 3.75 -18.07 -3.14
C ALA A 148 5.07 -17.34 -2.88
N ALA A 149 6.08 -18.05 -2.38
CA ALA A 149 7.41 -17.47 -2.25
C ALA A 149 7.88 -16.94 -3.61
N PRO A 150 8.17 -15.65 -3.73
CA PRO A 150 8.71 -15.09 -4.98
C PRO A 150 10.14 -15.63 -5.20
N PRO A 151 10.63 -15.62 -6.44
CA PRO A 151 12.04 -15.86 -6.67
C PRO A 151 12.89 -14.81 -5.95
N VAL A 152 14.17 -15.11 -5.75
CA VAL A 152 15.13 -14.15 -5.22
C VAL A 152 15.17 -12.92 -6.14
N VAL A 153 14.95 -11.75 -5.57
CA VAL A 153 14.99 -10.48 -6.29
C VAL A 153 16.17 -9.67 -5.75
N VAL A 154 17.09 -9.30 -6.63
CA VAL A 154 18.26 -8.49 -6.26
C VAL A 154 17.79 -7.14 -5.70
N GLY A 155 18.34 -6.75 -4.55
CA GLY A 155 17.98 -5.50 -3.87
C GLY A 155 16.80 -5.63 -2.89
N PHE A 156 16.24 -6.82 -2.73
CA PHE A 156 15.19 -7.09 -1.75
C PHE A 156 15.56 -8.25 -0.82
N ASP A 157 15.24 -8.09 0.45
CA ASP A 157 15.14 -9.17 1.41
C ASP A 157 13.72 -9.73 1.42
N LEU A 158 13.60 -11.04 1.66
CA LEU A 158 12.31 -11.71 1.70
C LEU A 158 11.81 -11.82 3.15
N MET A 159 10.63 -11.31 3.42
CA MET A 159 9.95 -11.47 4.70
C MET A 159 8.75 -12.40 4.56
N GLU A 160 8.77 -13.52 5.28
CA GLU A 160 7.60 -14.40 5.41
C GLU A 160 6.70 -13.95 6.57
N VAL A 161 5.42 -13.73 6.29
CA VAL A 161 4.40 -13.52 7.30
C VAL A 161 3.69 -14.85 7.53
N PRO A 162 3.72 -15.39 8.77
CA PRO A 162 3.13 -16.70 9.07
C PRO A 162 1.63 -16.77 8.78
N GLY A 163 1.17 -17.91 8.28
CA GLY A 163 -0.23 -18.16 7.95
C GLY A 163 -1.22 -18.09 9.13
N ALA A 164 -0.72 -18.07 10.36
CA ALA A 164 -1.57 -17.88 11.56
C ALA A 164 -2.26 -16.50 11.61
N VAL A 165 -1.81 -15.53 10.79
CA VAL A 165 -2.39 -14.19 10.76
C VAL A 165 -3.59 -14.11 9.80
N LEU A 166 -3.51 -14.80 8.64
CA LEU A 166 -4.53 -14.73 7.57
C LEU A 166 -4.92 -16.12 7.02
N ASP A 167 -4.78 -17.18 7.79
CA ASP A 167 -5.01 -18.59 7.38
C ASP A 167 -4.12 -19.06 6.22
N GLN A 168 -3.16 -18.24 5.79
CA GLN A 168 -2.19 -18.55 4.73
C GLN A 168 -0.93 -17.67 4.87
N LYS A 169 0.18 -18.20 4.37
CA LYS A 169 1.45 -17.45 4.32
C LYS A 169 1.36 -16.30 3.32
N VAL A 170 1.94 -15.16 3.67
CA VAL A 170 2.14 -14.02 2.78
C VAL A 170 3.62 -13.66 2.75
N TRP A 171 4.12 -13.34 1.56
CA TRP A 171 5.50 -12.96 1.34
C TRP A 171 5.59 -11.48 0.95
N LEU A 172 6.43 -10.74 1.68
CA LEU A 172 6.75 -9.36 1.39
C LEU A 172 8.21 -9.24 0.97
N LEU A 173 8.49 -8.37 0.03
CA LEU A 173 9.83 -7.99 -0.38
C LEU A 173 10.20 -6.68 0.32
N ILE A 174 11.31 -6.67 1.03
CA ILE A 174 11.80 -5.51 1.79
C ILE A 174 13.05 -4.97 1.13
N MET A 175 13.03 -3.70 0.76
CA MET A 175 14.19 -3.00 0.21
C MET A 175 14.69 -1.96 1.21
N GLN A 176 16.00 -1.98 1.47
CA GLN A 176 16.71 -0.92 2.17
C GLN A 176 17.88 -0.49 1.27
N PRO A 177 17.91 0.77 0.80
CA PRO A 177 19.08 1.30 0.13
C PRO A 177 20.28 1.28 1.11
N GLN A 178 21.43 0.88 0.59
CA GLN A 178 22.70 0.93 1.34
C GLN A 178 23.18 2.37 1.51
#